data_b2551962774bf3482f497eba50d161b8
#
_entry.id   b2551962774bf3482f497eba50d161b8
#
_cell.length_a   1.000
_cell.length_b   1.000
_cell.length_c   1.000
_cell.angle_alpha   90.00
_cell.angle_beta   90.00
_cell.angle_gamma   90.00
#
_symmetry.space_group_name_H-M   'P 1'
#
loop_
_entity.id
_entity.type
_entity.pdbx_description
1 polymer ?
#
loop_
_entity_poly.entity_id
_entity_poly.type
_entity_poly.pdbx_seq_one_letter_code
_entity_poly.pdbx_strand_id
1 'polypeptide(L)'
;DSKAFIDMMTKFSNPLLGILAGAIFTALIQSSSASVGILQALATSGAISFSGAVYVLFGQNIGTCITAVLASIGTGRNAKRTTIIHLSFNIIGTAVFTILCMLTPLTSWVGGFTPANPAAQIANMHTLFNIVTTILLLPAGNLLAKLAEKILPDVDEPEEGMYLKYLKNTKPVTEGKIGVSAINFELTHKEIARMLEIGRASCR
;
A
#
# COMPACT_ATOMS: atom_id res chain seq x y z
N ASP A 1 -5.41 -38.54 1.24
CA ASP A 1 -5.37 -37.87 -0.06
C ASP A 1 -6.79 -37.62 -0.57
N SER A 2 -7.41 -36.51 -0.11
CA SER A 2 -8.78 -36.20 -0.59
C SER A 2 -8.69 -35.50 -1.96
N LYS A 3 -9.48 -35.95 -2.95
CA LYS A 3 -9.63 -35.28 -4.24
C LYS A 3 -9.90 -33.78 -4.06
N ALA A 4 -10.70 -33.40 -3.06
CA ALA A 4 -10.99 -31.99 -2.73
C ALA A 4 -9.73 -31.19 -2.39
N PHE A 5 -8.75 -31.76 -1.73
CA PHE A 5 -7.49 -31.12 -1.40
C PHE A 5 -6.62 -30.90 -2.65
N ILE A 6 -6.53 -31.93 -3.51
CA ILE A 6 -5.79 -31.86 -4.78
C ILE A 6 -6.43 -30.81 -5.70
N ASP A 7 -7.76 -30.78 -5.79
CA ASP A 7 -8.51 -29.82 -6.59
C ASP A 7 -8.30 -28.37 -6.07
N MET A 8 -8.26 -28.19 -4.77
CA MET A 8 -7.97 -26.90 -4.15
C MET A 8 -6.53 -26.45 -4.47
N MET A 9 -5.54 -27.35 -4.33
CA MET A 9 -4.14 -27.09 -4.68
C MET A 9 -3.98 -26.69 -6.14
N THR A 10 -4.67 -27.39 -7.04
CA THR A 10 -4.63 -27.10 -8.49
C THR A 10 -5.26 -25.74 -8.81
N LYS A 11 -6.31 -25.34 -8.10
CA LYS A 11 -6.95 -24.02 -8.27
C LYS A 11 -6.00 -22.86 -7.89
N PHE A 12 -5.24 -22.99 -6.82
CA PHE A 12 -4.26 -21.96 -6.43
C PHE A 12 -3.04 -21.90 -7.36
N SER A 13 -2.79 -22.90 -8.17
CA SER A 13 -1.79 -22.87 -9.23
C SER A 13 -2.22 -22.02 -10.43
N ASN A 14 -3.52 -21.67 -10.53
CA ASN A 14 -3.99 -20.68 -11.48
C ASN A 14 -3.59 -19.28 -11.02
N PRO A 15 -2.82 -18.51 -11.81
CA PRO A 15 -2.30 -17.20 -11.40
C PRO A 15 -3.40 -16.24 -10.94
N LEU A 16 -4.49 -16.15 -11.70
CA LEU A 16 -5.57 -15.21 -11.41
C LEU A 16 -6.30 -15.56 -10.10
N LEU A 17 -6.60 -16.86 -9.90
CA LEU A 17 -7.29 -17.32 -8.68
C LEU A 17 -6.38 -17.19 -7.45
N GLY A 18 -5.09 -17.49 -7.58
CA GLY A 18 -4.10 -17.30 -6.51
C GLY A 18 -4.00 -15.83 -6.10
N ILE A 19 -3.84 -14.91 -7.07
CA ILE A 19 -3.77 -13.47 -6.81
C ILE A 19 -5.06 -12.97 -6.14
N LEU A 20 -6.22 -13.35 -6.65
CA LEU A 20 -7.51 -12.93 -6.09
C LEU A 20 -7.68 -13.43 -4.64
N ALA A 21 -7.36 -14.70 -4.40
CA ALA A 21 -7.43 -15.30 -3.06
C ALA A 21 -6.49 -14.57 -2.08
N GLY A 22 -5.24 -14.31 -2.47
CA GLY A 22 -4.27 -13.58 -1.66
C GLY A 22 -4.71 -12.14 -1.37
N ALA A 23 -5.26 -11.45 -2.38
CA ALA A 23 -5.75 -10.08 -2.23
C ALA A 23 -6.92 -10.01 -1.25
N ILE A 24 -7.94 -10.86 -1.41
CA ILE A 24 -9.11 -10.90 -0.53
C ILE A 24 -8.68 -11.28 0.90
N PHE A 25 -7.86 -12.31 1.05
CA PHE A 25 -7.40 -12.78 2.34
C PHE A 25 -6.66 -11.69 3.13
N THR A 26 -5.72 -10.99 2.50
CA THR A 26 -4.96 -9.92 3.14
C THR A 26 -5.82 -8.69 3.40
N ALA A 27 -6.74 -8.36 2.50
CA ALA A 27 -7.69 -7.27 2.70
C ALA A 27 -8.60 -7.50 3.92
N LEU A 28 -9.00 -8.75 4.18
CA LEU A 28 -9.80 -9.11 5.36
C LEU A 28 -8.97 -9.06 6.65
N ILE A 29 -7.74 -9.59 6.63
CA ILE A 29 -6.86 -9.62 7.81
C ILE A 29 -6.29 -8.22 8.09
N GLN A 30 -6.08 -7.38 7.07
CA GLN A 30 -5.47 -6.05 7.16
C GLN A 30 -4.04 -6.06 7.74
N SER A 31 -3.36 -7.21 7.68
CA SER A 31 -1.99 -7.39 8.14
C SER A 31 -1.21 -8.24 7.15
N SER A 32 -0.31 -7.61 6.41
CA SER A 32 0.53 -8.31 5.41
C SER A 32 1.49 -9.30 6.05
N SER A 33 2.09 -8.95 7.18
CA SER A 33 3.00 -9.86 7.90
C SER A 33 2.28 -11.10 8.43
N ALA A 34 1.07 -10.95 8.98
CA ALA A 34 0.26 -12.09 9.40
C ALA A 34 -0.15 -12.95 8.20
N SER A 35 -0.58 -12.34 7.10
CA SER A 35 -0.97 -13.05 5.87
C SER A 35 0.21 -13.84 5.27
N VAL A 36 1.40 -13.23 5.18
CA VAL A 36 2.60 -13.92 4.70
C VAL A 36 3.01 -15.05 5.65
N GLY A 37 2.95 -14.84 6.97
CA GLY A 37 3.26 -15.87 7.96
C GLY A 37 2.33 -17.09 7.86
N ILE A 38 1.02 -16.87 7.63
CA ILE A 38 0.05 -17.94 7.38
C ILE A 38 0.38 -18.69 6.07
N LEU A 39 0.70 -17.95 5.00
CA LEU A 39 1.10 -18.56 3.73
C LEU A 39 2.38 -19.42 3.87
N GLN A 40 3.36 -18.94 4.64
CA GLN A 40 4.57 -19.71 4.97
C GLN A 40 4.26 -20.98 5.75
N ALA A 41 3.34 -20.91 6.73
CA ALA A 41 2.91 -22.08 7.49
C ALA A 41 2.19 -23.11 6.61
N LEU A 42 1.31 -22.66 5.68
CA LEU A 42 0.64 -23.52 4.71
C LEU A 42 1.63 -24.18 3.74
N ALA A 43 2.64 -23.47 3.30
CA ALA A 43 3.68 -24.05 2.45
C ALA A 43 4.56 -25.04 3.20
N THR A 44 4.90 -24.75 4.45
CA THR A 44 5.71 -25.63 5.30
C THR A 44 4.95 -26.94 5.65
N SER A 45 3.65 -26.87 5.84
CA SER A 45 2.79 -28.04 6.07
C SER A 45 2.53 -28.87 4.79
N GLY A 46 2.97 -28.39 3.61
CA GLY A 46 2.66 -29.00 2.32
C GLY A 46 1.24 -28.76 1.83
N ALA A 47 0.45 -27.89 2.50
CA ALA A 47 -0.90 -27.55 2.09
C ALA A 47 -0.96 -26.71 0.82
N ILE A 48 0.10 -26.04 0.44
CA ILE A 48 0.25 -25.31 -0.83
C ILE A 48 1.68 -25.51 -1.37
N SER A 49 1.82 -25.71 -2.66
CA SER A 49 3.14 -25.75 -3.31
C SER A 49 3.75 -24.35 -3.41
N PHE A 50 5.08 -24.23 -3.46
CA PHE A 50 5.72 -22.93 -3.64
C PHE A 50 5.24 -22.21 -4.91
N SER A 51 5.07 -22.93 -6.03
CA SER A 51 4.56 -22.35 -7.27
C SER A 51 3.16 -21.76 -7.15
N GLY A 52 2.26 -22.39 -6.38
CA GLY A 52 0.93 -21.84 -6.09
C GLY A 52 1.00 -20.69 -5.09
N ALA A 53 1.84 -20.82 -4.06
CA ALA A 53 2.02 -19.80 -3.04
C ALA A 53 2.53 -18.45 -3.60
N VAL A 54 3.34 -18.47 -4.66
CA VAL A 54 3.86 -17.26 -5.33
C VAL A 54 2.74 -16.36 -5.83
N TYR A 55 1.71 -16.92 -6.47
CA TYR A 55 0.58 -16.11 -6.96
C TYR A 55 -0.30 -15.58 -5.82
N VAL A 56 -0.49 -16.37 -4.76
CA VAL A 56 -1.16 -15.90 -3.54
C VAL A 56 -0.37 -14.76 -2.91
N LEU A 57 0.95 -14.87 -2.82
CA LEU A 57 1.84 -13.83 -2.31
C LEU A 57 1.72 -12.51 -3.09
N PHE A 58 1.68 -12.59 -4.43
CA PHE A 58 1.49 -11.39 -5.26
C PHE A 58 0.13 -10.73 -4.99
N GLY A 59 -0.91 -11.53 -4.80
CA GLY A 59 -2.21 -11.04 -4.39
C GLY A 59 -2.19 -10.38 -3.00
N GLN A 60 -1.45 -10.94 -2.05
CA GLN A 60 -1.31 -10.36 -0.71
C GLN A 60 -0.72 -8.93 -0.75
N ASN A 61 0.20 -8.65 -1.69
CA ASN A 61 0.73 -7.30 -1.88
C ASN A 61 -0.38 -6.31 -2.34
N ILE A 62 -1.28 -6.72 -3.23
CA ILE A 62 -2.44 -5.90 -3.61
C ILE A 62 -3.38 -5.73 -2.40
N GLY A 63 -3.68 -6.81 -1.68
CA GLY A 63 -4.57 -6.79 -0.52
C GLY A 63 -4.10 -5.86 0.60
N THR A 64 -2.79 -5.68 0.75
CA THR A 64 -2.19 -4.74 1.72
C THR A 64 -2.66 -3.30 1.49
N CYS A 65 -3.00 -2.92 0.26
CA CYS A 65 -3.45 -1.57 -0.06
C CYS A 65 -4.79 -1.20 0.59
N ILE A 66 -5.58 -2.17 1.08
CA ILE A 66 -6.89 -1.92 1.70
C ILE A 66 -6.76 -0.99 2.91
N THR A 67 -5.68 -1.08 3.68
CA THR A 67 -5.46 -0.20 4.84
C THR A 67 -5.29 1.25 4.42
N ALA A 68 -4.56 1.51 3.33
CA ALA A 68 -4.44 2.85 2.76
C ALA A 68 -5.77 3.35 2.16
N VAL A 69 -6.54 2.46 1.52
CA VAL A 69 -7.87 2.79 1.00
C VAL A 69 -8.79 3.22 2.13
N LEU A 70 -8.89 2.42 3.20
CA LEU A 70 -9.72 2.75 4.37
C LEU A 70 -9.25 4.04 5.05
N ALA A 71 -7.95 4.22 5.24
CA ALA A 71 -7.39 5.43 5.83
C ALA A 71 -7.61 6.69 4.98
N SER A 72 -7.83 6.53 3.67
CA SER A 72 -8.08 7.66 2.76
C SER A 72 -9.54 8.13 2.75
N ILE A 73 -10.46 7.36 3.36
CA ILE A 73 -11.88 7.73 3.45
C ILE A 73 -12.01 8.96 4.33
N GLY A 74 -12.70 9.99 3.83
CA GLY A 74 -12.87 11.25 4.55
C GLY A 74 -11.67 12.20 4.54
N THR A 75 -10.55 11.81 3.89
CA THR A 75 -9.36 12.65 3.77
C THR A 75 -9.34 13.48 2.48
N GLY A 76 -8.39 14.43 2.41
CA GLY A 76 -8.19 15.27 1.23
C GLY A 76 -7.69 14.51 0.00
N ARG A 77 -7.72 15.18 -1.16
CA ARG A 77 -7.37 14.61 -2.47
C ARG A 77 -5.97 14.02 -2.52
N ASN A 78 -4.99 14.67 -1.92
CA ASN A 78 -3.60 14.21 -1.94
C ASN A 78 -3.42 12.86 -1.22
N ALA A 79 -4.12 12.62 -0.12
CA ALA A 79 -4.12 11.32 0.56
C ALA A 79 -4.75 10.23 -0.31
N LYS A 80 -5.85 10.53 -1.00
CA LYS A 80 -6.48 9.61 -1.96
C LYS A 80 -5.58 9.34 -3.17
N ARG A 81 -4.89 10.36 -3.70
CA ARG A 81 -3.89 10.19 -4.78
C ARG A 81 -2.74 9.28 -4.34
N THR A 82 -2.23 9.46 -3.12
CA THR A 82 -1.20 8.57 -2.56
C THR A 82 -1.69 7.12 -2.49
N THR A 83 -2.94 6.90 -2.11
CA THR A 83 -3.57 5.57 -2.13
C THR A 83 -3.65 4.98 -3.54
N ILE A 84 -4.02 5.79 -4.54
CA ILE A 84 -4.05 5.37 -5.95
C ILE A 84 -2.65 4.98 -6.43
N ILE A 85 -1.62 5.76 -6.09
CA ILE A 85 -0.22 5.45 -6.43
C ILE A 85 0.20 4.13 -5.79
N HIS A 86 -0.09 3.92 -4.51
CA HIS A 86 0.24 2.68 -3.79
C HIS A 86 -0.46 1.46 -4.41
N LEU A 87 -1.74 1.57 -4.72
CA LEU A 87 -2.49 0.50 -5.37
C LEU A 87 -1.95 0.21 -6.78
N SER A 88 -1.69 1.25 -7.57
CA SER A 88 -1.13 1.12 -8.92
C SER A 88 0.24 0.46 -8.90
N PHE A 89 1.12 0.82 -7.96
CA PHE A 89 2.42 0.20 -7.75
C PHE A 89 2.29 -1.32 -7.55
N ASN A 90 1.40 -1.75 -6.65
CA ASN A 90 1.23 -3.18 -6.36
C ASN A 90 0.55 -3.94 -7.50
N ILE A 91 -0.40 -3.34 -8.21
CA ILE A 91 -1.04 -3.95 -9.38
C ILE A 91 -0.01 -4.13 -10.52
N ILE A 92 0.76 -3.10 -10.84
CA ILE A 92 1.78 -3.16 -11.90
C ILE A 92 2.86 -4.18 -11.52
N GLY A 93 3.38 -4.13 -10.28
CA GLY A 93 4.36 -5.10 -9.79
C GLY A 93 3.84 -6.53 -9.89
N THR A 94 2.60 -6.77 -9.45
CA THR A 94 1.96 -8.09 -9.56
C THR A 94 1.82 -8.54 -11.01
N ALA A 95 1.40 -7.67 -11.92
CA ALA A 95 1.28 -8.02 -13.34
C ALA A 95 2.66 -8.37 -13.94
N VAL A 96 3.68 -7.55 -13.70
CA VAL A 96 5.06 -7.79 -14.20
C VAL A 96 5.60 -9.12 -13.66
N PHE A 97 5.54 -9.36 -12.35
CA PHE A 97 6.06 -10.58 -11.76
C PHE A 97 5.25 -11.82 -12.16
N THR A 98 3.94 -11.71 -12.33
CA THR A 98 3.12 -12.81 -12.85
C THR A 98 3.56 -13.20 -14.25
N ILE A 99 3.76 -12.22 -15.15
CA ILE A 99 4.24 -12.44 -16.51
C ILE A 99 5.65 -13.06 -16.47
N LEU A 100 6.56 -12.54 -15.64
CA LEU A 100 7.89 -13.09 -15.47
C LEU A 100 7.86 -14.55 -15.01
N CYS A 101 7.06 -14.89 -14.02
CA CYS A 101 6.91 -16.26 -13.53
C CYS A 101 6.28 -17.21 -14.58
N MET A 102 5.45 -16.69 -15.48
CA MET A 102 4.85 -17.48 -16.56
C MET A 102 5.82 -17.71 -17.74
N LEU A 103 6.65 -16.72 -18.06
CA LEU A 103 7.54 -16.76 -19.22
C LEU A 103 8.96 -17.24 -18.89
N THR A 104 9.34 -17.27 -17.63
CA THR A 104 10.70 -17.65 -17.20
C THR A 104 10.65 -18.65 -16.04
N PRO A 105 11.72 -19.42 -15.80
CA PRO A 105 11.81 -20.30 -14.65
C PRO A 105 12.11 -19.57 -13.32
N LEU A 106 11.65 -18.31 -13.16
CA LEU A 106 11.91 -17.47 -12.00
C LEU A 106 11.54 -18.16 -10.69
N THR A 107 10.37 -18.80 -10.65
CA THR A 107 9.90 -19.55 -9.47
C THR A 107 10.88 -20.68 -9.11
N SER A 108 11.36 -21.41 -10.10
CA SER A 108 12.35 -22.49 -9.88
C SER A 108 13.68 -21.94 -9.41
N TRP A 109 14.15 -20.82 -9.96
CA TRP A 109 15.39 -20.19 -9.54
C TRP A 109 15.32 -19.73 -8.07
N VAL A 110 14.27 -19.00 -7.70
CA VAL A 110 14.08 -18.55 -6.32
C VAL A 110 13.92 -19.74 -5.37
N GLY A 111 13.17 -20.75 -5.75
CA GLY A 111 13.04 -21.99 -4.99
C GLY A 111 14.36 -22.72 -4.77
N GLY A 112 15.27 -22.65 -5.74
CA GLY A 112 16.60 -23.24 -5.68
C GLY A 112 17.57 -22.62 -4.67
N PHE A 113 17.33 -21.38 -4.21
CA PHE A 113 18.15 -20.76 -3.17
C PHE A 113 17.98 -21.42 -1.79
N THR A 114 16.80 -21.94 -1.50
CA THR A 114 16.48 -22.55 -0.20
C THR A 114 15.57 -23.78 -0.39
N PRO A 115 16.04 -24.85 -1.07
CA PRO A 115 15.19 -25.94 -1.57
C PRO A 115 14.50 -26.74 -0.46
N ALA A 116 15.08 -26.80 0.74
CA ALA A 116 14.54 -27.53 1.89
C ALA A 116 13.65 -26.67 2.80
N ASN A 117 13.43 -25.39 2.49
CA ASN A 117 12.71 -24.47 3.38
C ASN A 117 11.64 -23.66 2.62
N PRO A 118 10.39 -24.16 2.53
CA PRO A 118 9.30 -23.48 1.84
C PRO A 118 9.00 -22.08 2.38
N ALA A 119 9.12 -21.87 3.68
CA ALA A 119 8.92 -20.55 4.28
C ALA A 119 9.96 -19.53 3.80
N ALA A 120 11.24 -19.96 3.71
CA ALA A 120 12.32 -19.14 3.18
C ALA A 120 12.15 -18.85 1.69
N GLN A 121 11.66 -19.80 0.90
CA GLN A 121 11.35 -19.58 -0.52
C GLN A 121 10.33 -18.46 -0.70
N ILE A 122 9.26 -18.45 0.11
CA ILE A 122 8.25 -17.40 0.09
C ILE A 122 8.85 -16.06 0.51
N ALA A 123 9.67 -16.03 1.57
CA ALA A 123 10.33 -14.81 2.02
C ALA A 123 11.27 -14.24 0.96
N ASN A 124 12.05 -15.09 0.29
CA ASN A 124 12.95 -14.69 -0.80
C ASN A 124 12.17 -14.11 -1.98
N MET A 125 11.07 -14.75 -2.39
CA MET A 125 10.22 -14.26 -3.48
C MET A 125 9.57 -12.92 -3.10
N HIS A 126 9.11 -12.77 -1.86
CA HIS A 126 8.52 -11.52 -1.37
C HIS A 126 9.53 -10.37 -1.37
N THR A 127 10.75 -10.64 -0.90
CA THR A 127 11.84 -9.66 -0.90
C THR A 127 12.21 -9.26 -2.33
N LEU A 128 12.39 -10.26 -3.21
CA LEU A 128 12.71 -10.03 -4.63
C LEU A 128 11.63 -9.18 -5.31
N PHE A 129 10.36 -9.53 -5.11
CA PHE A 129 9.21 -8.77 -5.63
C PHE A 129 9.30 -7.30 -5.21
N ASN A 130 9.45 -7.02 -3.93
CA ASN A 130 9.44 -5.64 -3.42
C ASN A 130 10.65 -4.83 -3.91
N ILE A 131 11.85 -5.41 -3.87
CA ILE A 131 13.09 -4.74 -4.32
C ILE A 131 13.02 -4.44 -5.82
N VAL A 132 12.73 -5.45 -6.64
CA VAL A 132 12.72 -5.28 -8.09
C VAL A 132 11.60 -4.36 -8.55
N THR A 133 10.39 -4.50 -7.99
CA THR A 133 9.29 -3.58 -8.31
C THR A 133 9.63 -2.14 -7.92
N THR A 134 10.27 -1.93 -6.78
CA THR A 134 10.71 -0.59 -6.36
C THR A 134 11.74 -0.02 -7.32
N ILE A 135 12.77 -0.76 -7.68
CA ILE A 135 13.80 -0.30 -8.62
C ILE A 135 13.19 -0.01 -10.00
N LEU A 136 12.27 -0.85 -10.46
CA LEU A 136 11.62 -0.71 -11.77
C LEU A 136 10.69 0.53 -11.80
N LEU A 137 9.90 0.76 -10.75
CA LEU A 137 8.89 1.81 -10.73
C LEU A 137 9.37 3.14 -10.11
N LEU A 138 10.52 3.16 -9.43
CA LEU A 138 11.08 4.40 -8.87
C LEU A 138 11.28 5.49 -9.96
N PRO A 139 11.87 5.20 -11.13
CA PRO A 139 11.99 6.21 -12.19
C PRO A 139 10.64 6.61 -12.79
N ALA A 140 9.63 5.75 -12.68
CA ALA A 140 8.27 6.01 -13.17
C ALA A 140 7.37 6.72 -12.12
N GLY A 141 7.92 7.16 -10.98
CA GLY A 141 7.15 7.80 -9.90
C GLY A 141 6.33 9.00 -10.38
N ASN A 142 6.91 9.86 -11.23
CA ASN A 142 6.19 10.99 -11.82
C ASN A 142 5.03 10.56 -12.75
N LEU A 143 5.17 9.41 -13.41
CA LEU A 143 4.09 8.85 -14.25
C LEU A 143 2.94 8.34 -13.38
N LEU A 144 3.25 7.67 -12.27
CA LEU A 144 2.25 7.22 -11.30
C LEU A 144 1.52 8.41 -10.64
N ALA A 145 2.24 9.50 -10.34
CA ALA A 145 1.65 10.74 -9.83
C ALA A 145 0.67 11.34 -10.86
N LYS A 146 1.08 11.50 -12.12
CA LYS A 146 0.20 11.98 -13.20
C LYS A 146 -1.00 11.06 -13.43
N LEU A 147 -0.83 9.74 -13.30
CA LEU A 147 -1.93 8.80 -13.36
C LEU A 147 -2.94 9.04 -12.23
N ALA A 148 -2.47 9.25 -11.00
CA ALA A 148 -3.31 9.55 -9.85
C ALA A 148 -4.05 10.89 -10.00
N GLU A 149 -3.39 11.92 -10.54
CA GLU A 149 -3.99 13.21 -10.87
C GLU A 149 -5.07 13.08 -11.98
N LYS A 150 -4.81 12.22 -12.98
CA LYS A 150 -5.78 11.96 -14.05
C LYS A 150 -7.02 11.21 -13.53
N ILE A 151 -6.83 10.26 -12.62
CA ILE A 151 -7.94 9.50 -12.00
C ILE A 151 -8.73 10.40 -11.04
N LEU A 152 -8.03 11.25 -10.28
CA LEU A 152 -8.59 12.17 -9.31
C LEU A 152 -8.08 13.59 -9.59
N PRO A 153 -8.66 14.30 -10.57
CA PRO A 153 -8.21 15.64 -10.97
C PRO A 153 -8.44 16.65 -9.85
N ASP A 154 -7.69 17.77 -9.93
CA ASP A 154 -7.96 18.90 -9.04
C ASP A 154 -9.36 19.45 -9.35
N VAL A 155 -10.07 19.82 -8.30
CA VAL A 155 -11.31 20.57 -8.39
C VAL A 155 -11.03 21.86 -7.65
N ASP A 156 -11.48 22.98 -8.20
CA ASP A 156 -11.48 24.27 -7.50
C ASP A 156 -12.48 24.25 -6.32
N GLU A 157 -12.27 23.30 -5.41
CA GLU A 157 -12.95 23.35 -4.12
C GLU A 157 -12.19 24.37 -3.25
N PRO A 158 -12.89 25.30 -2.61
CA PRO A 158 -12.27 26.07 -1.55
C PRO A 158 -11.72 25.05 -0.56
N GLU A 159 -10.42 25.15 -0.30
CA GLU A 159 -9.72 24.24 0.61
C GLU A 159 -10.26 24.42 2.03
N GLU A 160 -11.46 23.89 2.26
CA GLU A 160 -12.06 23.81 3.58
C GLU A 160 -11.37 22.69 4.36
N GLY A 161 -10.56 23.07 5.29
CA GLY A 161 -10.24 22.20 6.40
C GLY A 161 -8.78 22.05 6.84
N MET A 162 -7.80 22.32 6.02
CA MET A 162 -6.41 22.07 6.41
C MET A 162 -5.49 23.30 6.40
N TYR A 163 -6.06 24.50 6.20
CA TYR A 163 -5.30 25.75 6.27
C TYR A 163 -5.35 26.35 7.67
N LEU A 164 -4.20 26.83 8.07
CA LEU A 164 -4.06 27.70 9.23
C LEU A 164 -4.87 28.98 8.97
N LYS A 165 -6.15 28.98 9.33
CA LYS A 165 -7.12 30.06 9.01
C LYS A 165 -6.63 31.43 9.45
N TYR A 166 -6.02 31.48 10.61
CA TYR A 166 -5.55 32.74 11.22
C TYR A 166 -4.10 33.07 10.87
N LEU A 167 -3.30 32.10 10.38
CA LEU A 167 -1.89 32.28 10.07
C LEU A 167 -1.60 32.42 8.56
N LYS A 168 -2.58 32.24 7.69
CA LYS A 168 -2.42 32.25 6.22
C LYS A 168 -1.78 33.54 5.67
N ASN A 169 -1.94 34.67 6.35
CA ASN A 169 -1.46 36.00 5.89
C ASN A 169 -0.44 36.63 6.85
N THR A 170 0.17 35.86 7.76
CA THR A 170 1.22 36.41 8.63
C THR A 170 2.48 36.67 7.81
N LYS A 171 2.85 37.94 7.68
CA LYS A 171 4.15 38.30 7.09
C LYS A 171 5.28 37.80 7.99
N PRO A 172 6.39 37.30 7.39
CA PRO A 172 7.55 36.92 8.19
C PRO A 172 7.99 38.08 9.07
N VAL A 173 8.30 37.79 10.34
CA VAL A 173 8.79 38.77 11.31
C VAL A 173 10.14 39.20 10.81
N THR A 174 10.20 40.36 10.16
CA THR A 174 11.46 41.06 9.93
C THR A 174 11.91 41.69 11.26
N GLU A 175 13.14 41.44 11.63
CA GLU A 175 13.76 41.89 12.88
C GLU A 175 13.36 43.32 13.23
N GLY A 176 12.84 43.52 14.44
CA GLY A 176 12.69 44.84 15.07
C GLY A 176 11.30 45.37 15.33
N LYS A 177 10.19 44.63 15.03
CA LYS A 177 8.83 45.12 15.32
C LYS A 177 8.15 44.27 16.41
N ILE A 178 8.23 44.69 17.65
CA ILE A 178 7.68 44.05 18.84
C ILE A 178 6.13 43.80 18.68
N GLY A 179 5.42 44.69 18.00
CA GLY A 179 3.97 44.54 17.77
C GLY A 179 3.56 43.37 16.88
N VAL A 180 4.40 42.93 15.95
CA VAL A 180 4.14 41.82 15.04
C VAL A 180 4.22 40.50 15.78
N SER A 181 5.12 40.36 16.76
CA SER A 181 5.24 39.16 17.59
C SER A 181 3.99 38.89 18.43
N ALA A 182 3.39 39.93 19.03
CA ALA A 182 2.19 39.81 19.85
C ALA A 182 0.98 39.39 19.01
N ILE A 183 0.83 39.96 17.80
CA ILE A 183 -0.24 39.61 16.86
C ILE A 183 -0.06 38.16 16.38
N ASN A 184 1.15 37.75 16.03
CA ASN A 184 1.43 36.40 15.61
C ASN A 184 1.16 35.39 16.74
N PHE A 185 1.49 35.72 17.98
CA PHE A 185 1.18 34.89 19.15
C PHE A 185 -0.33 34.71 19.34
N GLU A 186 -1.10 35.79 19.25
CA GLU A 186 -2.55 35.74 19.37
C GLU A 186 -3.20 34.92 18.24
N LEU A 187 -2.73 35.11 17.00
CA LEU A 187 -3.21 34.34 15.85
C LEU A 187 -2.85 32.84 15.97
N THR A 188 -1.67 32.53 16.47
CA THR A 188 -1.26 31.14 16.74
C THR A 188 -2.14 30.50 17.81
N HIS A 189 -2.45 31.26 18.89
CA HIS A 189 -3.32 30.77 19.94
C HIS A 189 -4.76 30.51 19.44
N LYS A 190 -5.29 31.37 18.59
CA LYS A 190 -6.60 31.17 17.93
C LYS A 190 -6.61 29.96 17.01
N GLU A 191 -5.50 29.73 16.28
CA GLU A 191 -5.39 28.57 15.40
C GLU A 191 -5.33 27.25 16.19
N ILE A 192 -4.57 27.22 17.29
CA ILE A 192 -4.50 26.05 18.18
C ILE A 192 -5.88 25.73 18.77
N ALA A 193 -6.61 26.75 19.24
CA ALA A 193 -7.96 26.58 19.77
C ALA A 193 -8.90 25.98 18.70
N ARG A 194 -8.85 26.49 17.47
CA ARG A 194 -9.64 25.96 16.34
C ARG A 194 -9.29 24.51 16.02
N MET A 195 -7.99 24.16 15.99
CA MET A 195 -7.54 22.79 15.72
C MET A 195 -8.03 21.81 16.81
N LEU A 196 -8.06 22.24 18.07
CA LEU A 196 -8.59 21.44 19.17
C LEU A 196 -10.11 21.21 19.04
N GLU A 197 -10.86 22.22 18.57
CA GLU A 197 -12.30 22.08 18.29
C GLU A 197 -12.57 21.09 17.15
N ILE A 198 -11.81 21.19 16.05
CA ILE A 198 -11.90 20.26 14.92
C ILE A 198 -11.57 18.84 15.40
N GLY A 199 -10.49 18.66 16.15
CA GLY A 199 -10.12 17.36 16.72
C GLY A 199 -11.22 16.77 17.61
N ARG A 200 -11.89 17.57 18.43
CA ARG A 200 -13.03 17.14 19.26
C ARG A 200 -14.26 16.78 18.42
N ALA A 201 -14.51 17.50 17.32
CA ALA A 201 -15.64 17.22 16.43
C ALA A 201 -15.44 15.93 15.63
N SER A 202 -14.19 15.61 15.26
CA SER A 202 -13.81 14.38 14.54
C SER A 202 -13.81 13.12 15.42
N CYS A 203 -13.81 13.29 16.75
CA CYS A 203 -13.86 12.17 17.71
C CYS A 203 -15.27 11.83 18.19
N ARG A 204 -16.32 12.49 17.69
CA ARG A 204 -17.74 12.20 17.93
C ARG A 204 -18.38 11.55 16.71
#